data_92a6e90069b711fbd88a5cae5ecaf3ed
#
_entry.id   92a6e90069b711fbd88a5cae5ecaf3ed
#
_cell.length_a   1.000
_cell.length_b   1.000
_cell.length_c   1.000
_cell.angle_alpha   90.00
_cell.angle_beta   90.00
_cell.angle_gamma   90.00
#
_symmetry.space_group_name_H-M   'P 1'
#
loop_
_entity.id
_entity.type
_entity.pdbx_description
1 polymer ?
#
loop_
_entity_poly.entity_id
_entity_poly.type
_entity_poly.pdbx_seq_one_letter_code
_entity_poly.pdbx_strand_id
1 'polypeptide(L)'
;RVLFRSDWMEVEYVTGADIFIRRSIIEKYGLFDPAYFLYYEETDMQRRYFSYGIKNAIINGPQIVHLEAGSTKNKVVTLDRICIPYVSCFLFLKKWTSLWKYILFRIAFALTRFPHLFFNVKFPLKDRIKLLKKVLI
;
A
#
# COMPACT_ATOMS: atom_id res chain seq x y z
N ARG A 1 -5.52 3.53 -21.82
CA ARG A 1 -6.92 3.12 -22.07
C ARG A 1 -6.95 1.60 -22.11
N VAL A 2 -7.63 0.96 -21.16
CA VAL A 2 -7.85 -0.49 -21.19
C VAL A 2 -8.93 -0.78 -22.24
N LEU A 3 -8.62 -1.63 -23.19
CA LEU A 3 -9.60 -2.09 -24.18
C LEU A 3 -10.31 -3.33 -23.59
N PHE A 4 -11.53 -3.16 -23.12
CA PHE A 4 -12.37 -4.27 -22.70
C PHE A 4 -12.89 -5.03 -23.92
N ARG A 5 -12.71 -6.36 -23.92
CA ARG A 5 -13.32 -7.27 -24.90
C ARG A 5 -14.65 -7.86 -24.40
N SER A 6 -14.99 -7.62 -23.13
CA SER A 6 -16.21 -8.07 -22.47
C SER A 6 -16.65 -6.99 -21.46
N ASP A 7 -17.86 -7.12 -20.91
CA ASP A 7 -18.39 -6.19 -19.90
C ASP A 7 -17.63 -6.23 -18.57
N TRP A 8 -16.79 -7.22 -18.38
CA TRP A 8 -15.91 -7.36 -17.21
C TRP A 8 -14.62 -8.10 -17.55
N MET A 9 -13.58 -7.91 -16.73
CA MET A 9 -12.29 -8.58 -16.87
C MET A 9 -11.75 -8.93 -15.48
N GLU A 10 -11.37 -10.20 -15.28
CA GLU A 10 -10.66 -10.62 -14.07
C GLU A 10 -9.28 -10.00 -14.00
N VAL A 11 -8.90 -9.50 -12.80
CA VAL A 11 -7.61 -8.89 -12.53
C VAL A 11 -7.07 -9.34 -11.18
N GLU A 12 -5.76 -9.33 -11.03
CA GLU A 12 -5.14 -9.71 -9.76
C GLU A 12 -5.31 -8.63 -8.68
N TYR A 13 -5.38 -7.37 -9.08
CA TYR A 13 -5.41 -6.24 -8.17
C TYR A 13 -6.22 -5.07 -8.73
N VAL A 14 -6.95 -4.40 -7.84
CA VAL A 14 -7.69 -3.14 -8.11
C VAL A 14 -7.21 -2.09 -7.13
N THR A 15 -6.97 -0.85 -7.60
CA THR A 15 -6.58 0.25 -6.72
C THR A 15 -7.72 0.65 -5.79
N GLY A 16 -7.38 1.14 -4.58
CA GLY A 16 -8.35 1.54 -3.57
C GLY A 16 -9.21 2.76 -3.89
N ALA A 17 -9.05 3.36 -5.08
CA ALA A 17 -9.80 4.55 -5.49
C ALA A 17 -11.30 4.28 -5.68
N ASP A 18 -11.64 3.07 -6.16
CA ASP A 18 -13.02 2.66 -6.44
C ASP A 18 -13.15 1.14 -6.34
N ILE A 19 -13.50 0.65 -5.16
CA ILE A 19 -13.65 -0.78 -4.88
C ILE A 19 -15.06 -1.06 -4.35
N PHE A 20 -15.80 -1.91 -5.06
CA PHE A 20 -17.06 -2.48 -4.60
C PHE A 20 -16.86 -3.90 -4.08
N ILE A 21 -17.29 -4.16 -2.87
CA ILE A 21 -17.12 -5.45 -2.22
C ILE A 21 -18.50 -5.96 -1.77
N ARG A 22 -18.80 -7.23 -2.07
CA ARG A 22 -20.02 -7.85 -1.59
C ARG A 22 -20.01 -7.89 -0.06
N ARG A 23 -21.11 -7.47 0.56
CA ARG A 23 -21.25 -7.42 2.02
C ARG A 23 -20.97 -8.76 2.69
N SER A 24 -21.45 -9.86 2.11
CA SER A 24 -21.19 -11.22 2.62
C SER A 24 -19.69 -11.60 2.65
N ILE A 25 -18.87 -11.04 1.77
CA ILE A 25 -17.42 -11.24 1.77
C ILE A 25 -16.81 -10.47 2.95
N ILE A 26 -17.24 -9.22 3.17
CA ILE A 26 -16.77 -8.41 4.30
C ILE A 26 -17.14 -9.08 5.64
N GLU A 27 -18.37 -9.54 5.78
CA GLU A 27 -18.87 -10.20 7.00
C GLU A 27 -18.11 -11.50 7.31
N LYS A 28 -17.73 -12.25 6.28
CA LYS A 28 -17.02 -13.54 6.43
C LYS A 28 -15.51 -13.39 6.60
N TYR A 29 -14.87 -12.47 5.86
CA TYR A 29 -13.42 -12.40 5.75
C TYR A 29 -12.82 -11.08 6.27
N GLY A 30 -13.66 -10.16 6.75
CA GLY A 30 -13.26 -8.84 7.23
C GLY A 30 -12.90 -7.86 6.11
N LEU A 31 -12.77 -6.60 6.45
CA LEU A 31 -12.36 -5.53 5.52
C LEU A 31 -10.86 -5.26 5.65
N PHE A 32 -10.45 -4.06 5.98
CA PHE A 32 -9.05 -3.66 6.12
C PHE A 32 -8.45 -4.13 7.45
N ASP A 33 -7.19 -4.49 7.42
CA ASP A 33 -6.43 -4.79 8.62
C ASP A 33 -6.00 -3.47 9.29
N PRO A 34 -6.40 -3.19 10.54
CA PRO A 34 -6.11 -1.93 11.23
C PRO A 34 -4.61 -1.68 11.49
N ALA A 35 -3.76 -2.66 11.27
CA ALA A 35 -2.32 -2.48 11.32
C ALA A 35 -1.79 -1.54 10.23
N TYR A 36 -2.53 -1.40 9.11
CA TYR A 36 -2.19 -0.46 8.06
C TYR A 36 -2.84 0.90 8.33
N PHE A 37 -2.04 1.92 8.57
CA PHE A 37 -2.54 3.28 8.73
C PHE A 37 -2.95 3.91 7.39
N LEU A 38 -2.15 3.68 6.34
CA LEU A 38 -2.38 4.17 4.98
C LEU A 38 -1.46 3.42 4.02
N TYR A 39 -1.96 3.12 2.82
CA TYR A 39 -1.34 2.29 1.79
C TYR A 39 -1.19 0.82 2.18
N TYR A 40 -1.34 -0.05 1.23
CA TYR A 40 -1.32 -1.51 1.35
C TYR A 40 -2.52 -2.14 2.09
N GLU A 41 -3.43 -1.36 2.68
CA GLU A 41 -4.66 -1.89 3.30
C GLU A 41 -5.53 -2.63 2.29
N GLU A 42 -5.75 -2.04 1.11
CA GLU A 42 -6.49 -2.66 0.03
C GLU A 42 -5.73 -3.81 -0.63
N THR A 43 -4.40 -3.70 -0.68
CA THR A 43 -3.53 -4.76 -1.22
C THR A 43 -3.55 -5.99 -0.31
N ASP A 44 -3.45 -5.79 1.01
CA ASP A 44 -3.53 -6.85 2.01
C ASP A 44 -4.90 -7.55 1.98
N MET A 45 -5.97 -6.77 1.93
CA MET A 45 -7.33 -7.28 1.85
C MET A 45 -7.53 -8.14 0.60
N GLN A 46 -7.15 -7.65 -0.57
CA GLN A 46 -7.29 -8.38 -1.83
C GLN A 46 -6.42 -9.64 -1.85
N ARG A 47 -5.19 -9.57 -1.33
CA ARG A 47 -4.33 -10.74 -1.18
C ARG A 47 -4.94 -11.80 -0.27
N ARG A 48 -5.56 -11.38 0.83
CA ARG A 48 -6.29 -12.27 1.74
C ARG A 48 -7.51 -12.89 1.05
N TYR A 49 -8.32 -12.12 0.34
CA TYR A 49 -9.46 -12.62 -0.42
C TYR A 49 -9.03 -13.62 -1.49
N PHE A 50 -7.95 -13.34 -2.20
CA PHE A 50 -7.39 -14.25 -3.19
C PHE A 50 -7.00 -15.60 -2.58
N SER A 51 -6.45 -15.62 -1.34
CA SER A 51 -6.12 -16.88 -0.65
C SER A 51 -7.35 -17.74 -0.32
N TYR A 52 -8.56 -17.16 -0.36
CA TYR A 52 -9.84 -17.87 -0.22
C TYR A 52 -10.54 -18.11 -1.56
N GLY A 53 -9.85 -17.93 -2.68
CA GLY A 53 -10.41 -18.13 -4.03
C GLY A 53 -11.35 -17.04 -4.51
N ILE A 54 -11.41 -15.89 -3.82
CA ILE A 54 -12.20 -14.73 -4.24
C ILE A 54 -11.41 -13.95 -5.27
N LYS A 55 -12.05 -13.61 -6.38
CA LYS A 55 -11.44 -12.96 -7.52
C LYS A 55 -11.86 -11.49 -7.60
N ASN A 56 -10.95 -10.66 -8.09
CA ASN A 56 -11.20 -9.26 -8.42
C ASN A 56 -11.57 -9.15 -9.89
N ALA A 57 -12.46 -8.22 -10.20
CA ALA A 57 -12.81 -7.92 -11.59
C ALA A 57 -12.96 -6.41 -11.79
N ILE A 58 -12.56 -5.95 -12.96
CA ILE A 58 -12.89 -4.61 -13.46
C ILE A 58 -14.09 -4.73 -14.37
N ILE A 59 -15.08 -3.86 -14.18
CA ILE A 59 -16.27 -3.79 -15.02
C ILE A 59 -16.15 -2.62 -15.99
N ASN A 60 -16.68 -2.80 -17.20
CA ASN A 60 -16.83 -1.72 -18.17
C ASN A 60 -18.15 -0.99 -17.87
N GLY A 61 -18.07 0.12 -17.14
CA GLY A 61 -19.25 0.82 -16.67
C GLY A 61 -18.93 2.24 -16.18
N PRO A 62 -19.46 2.62 -15.03
CA PRO A 62 -19.28 3.96 -14.48
C PRO A 62 -17.83 4.39 -14.43
N GLN A 63 -17.58 5.67 -14.65
CA GLN A 63 -16.25 6.26 -14.55
C GLN A 63 -16.23 7.24 -13.39
N ILE A 64 -15.14 7.21 -12.63
CA ILE A 64 -14.88 8.17 -11.56
C ILE A 64 -13.68 9.05 -11.91
N VAL A 65 -13.67 10.26 -11.39
CA VAL A 65 -12.50 11.13 -11.42
C VAL A 65 -11.80 11.05 -10.08
N HIS A 66 -10.69 10.34 -10.02
CA HIS A 66 -9.86 10.28 -8.82
C HIS A 66 -8.91 11.48 -8.76
N LEU A 67 -9.20 12.42 -7.86
CA LEU A 67 -8.35 13.60 -7.62
C LEU A 67 -7.17 13.20 -6.73
N GLU A 68 -6.09 12.71 -7.33
CA GLU A 68 -4.86 12.37 -6.61
C GLU A 68 -4.39 13.55 -5.74
N ALA A 69 -4.00 13.25 -4.51
CA ALA A 69 -3.55 14.23 -3.53
C ALA A 69 -4.55 15.37 -3.21
N GLY A 70 -5.84 15.23 -3.53
CA GLY A 70 -6.85 16.26 -3.25
C GLY A 70 -6.89 16.70 -1.78
N SER A 71 -6.70 15.76 -0.86
CA SER A 71 -6.63 16.02 0.60
C SER A 71 -5.27 16.59 1.07
N THR A 72 -4.26 16.71 0.18
CA THR A 72 -2.88 17.00 0.57
C THR A 72 -2.27 18.22 -0.13
N LYS A 73 -2.99 18.84 -1.09
CA LYS A 73 -2.46 19.94 -1.93
C LYS A 73 -1.79 21.09 -1.16
N ASN A 74 -2.18 21.33 0.09
CA ASN A 74 -1.68 22.45 0.91
C ASN A 74 -0.97 21.98 2.19
N LYS A 75 -0.60 20.69 2.33
CA LYS A 75 0.06 20.20 3.54
C LYS A 75 1.56 20.09 3.33
N VAL A 76 2.32 20.59 4.30
CA VAL A 76 3.79 20.40 4.35
C VAL A 76 4.11 18.91 4.27
N VAL A 77 4.99 18.55 3.34
CA VAL A 77 5.46 17.17 3.21
C VAL A 77 6.44 16.90 4.33
N THR A 78 6.03 16.10 5.30
CA THR A 78 6.89 15.66 6.41
C THR A 78 7.57 14.33 6.08
N LEU A 79 8.71 14.06 6.73
CA LEU A 79 9.42 12.79 6.58
C LEU A 79 8.53 11.61 7.02
N ASP A 80 7.71 11.78 8.06
CA ASP A 80 6.75 10.77 8.50
C ASP A 80 5.78 10.36 7.37
N ARG A 81 5.26 11.30 6.61
CA ARG A 81 4.38 11.00 5.46
C ARG A 81 5.10 10.24 4.35
N ILE A 82 6.35 10.59 4.09
CA ILE A 82 7.18 9.87 3.09
C ILE A 82 7.43 8.42 3.55
N CYS A 83 7.51 8.17 4.85
CA CYS A 83 7.80 6.84 5.38
C CYS A 83 6.58 5.92 5.48
N ILE A 84 5.35 6.44 5.52
CA ILE A 84 4.13 5.63 5.63
C ILE A 84 4.08 4.49 4.60
N PRO A 85 4.26 4.73 3.28
CA PRO A 85 4.21 3.64 2.30
C PRO A 85 5.29 2.58 2.52
N TYR A 86 6.46 2.95 3.03
CA TYR A 86 7.52 1.97 3.34
C TYR A 86 7.19 1.12 4.55
N VAL A 87 6.65 1.72 5.62
CA VAL A 87 6.21 0.98 6.81
C VAL A 87 5.10 0.00 6.44
N SER A 88 4.11 0.43 5.69
CA SER A 88 3.02 -0.43 5.21
C SER A 88 3.53 -1.55 4.28
N CYS A 89 4.50 -1.24 3.40
CA CYS A 89 5.17 -2.23 2.57
C CYS A 89 5.88 -3.29 3.43
N PHE A 90 6.59 -2.90 4.48
CA PHE A 90 7.26 -3.84 5.36
C PHE A 90 6.28 -4.74 6.11
N LEU A 91 5.16 -4.19 6.59
CA LEU A 91 4.09 -4.99 7.20
C LEU A 91 3.54 -6.03 6.21
N PHE A 92 3.25 -5.60 4.99
CA PHE A 92 2.75 -6.47 3.93
C PHE A 92 3.74 -7.59 3.59
N LEU A 93 5.00 -7.26 3.35
CA LEU A 93 6.03 -8.24 3.03
C LEU A 93 6.27 -9.21 4.19
N LYS A 94 6.30 -8.73 5.43
CA LYS A 94 6.43 -9.58 6.62
C LYS A 94 5.28 -10.59 6.74
N LYS A 95 4.07 -10.19 6.36
CA LYS A 95 2.86 -11.01 6.45
C LYS A 95 2.76 -12.04 5.31
N TRP A 96 3.15 -11.67 4.09
CA TRP A 96 2.85 -12.42 2.88
C TRP A 96 4.05 -13.04 2.17
N THR A 97 5.26 -12.85 2.68
CA THR A 97 6.45 -13.44 2.07
C THR A 97 7.23 -14.29 3.08
N SER A 98 8.12 -15.12 2.57
CA SER A 98 9.05 -15.87 3.44
C SER A 98 10.04 -14.94 4.13
N LEU A 99 10.47 -15.32 5.33
CA LEU A 99 11.38 -14.52 6.16
C LEU A 99 12.64 -14.07 5.40
N TRP A 100 13.24 -14.94 4.61
CA TRP A 100 14.46 -14.60 3.86
C TRP A 100 14.21 -13.54 2.79
N LYS A 101 13.07 -13.57 2.09
CA LYS A 101 12.68 -12.54 1.11
C LYS A 101 12.45 -11.20 1.80
N TYR A 102 11.78 -11.22 2.94
CA TYR A 102 11.59 -10.03 3.76
C TYR A 102 12.92 -9.42 4.21
N ILE A 103 13.87 -10.25 4.69
CA ILE A 103 15.20 -9.80 5.12
C ILE A 103 15.97 -9.20 3.93
N LEU A 104 15.99 -9.89 2.77
CA LEU A 104 16.64 -9.36 1.58
C LEU A 104 16.08 -8.01 1.15
N PHE A 105 14.75 -7.86 1.18
CA PHE A 105 14.11 -6.58 0.87
C PHE A 105 14.54 -5.48 1.86
N ARG A 106 14.60 -5.78 3.15
CA ARG A 106 15.04 -4.85 4.20
C ARG A 106 16.50 -4.41 3.97
N ILE A 107 17.37 -5.33 3.63
CA ILE A 107 18.78 -5.03 3.29
C ILE A 107 18.85 -4.14 2.04
N ALA A 108 18.15 -4.51 0.97
CA ALA A 108 18.12 -3.71 -0.25
C ALA A 108 17.59 -2.29 0.01
N PHE A 109 16.54 -2.15 0.82
CA PHE A 109 16.02 -0.85 1.23
C PHE A 109 17.04 -0.06 2.05
N ALA A 110 17.72 -0.68 3.01
CA ALA A 110 18.75 -0.04 3.81
C ALA A 110 19.91 0.48 2.98
N LEU A 111 20.30 -0.25 1.94
CA LEU A 111 21.41 0.14 1.07
C LEU A 111 21.02 1.20 0.03
N THR A 112 19.79 1.20 -0.46
CA THR A 112 19.38 2.05 -1.59
C THR A 112 18.54 3.25 -1.17
N ARG A 113 17.44 3.04 -0.46
CA ARG A 113 16.45 4.08 -0.14
C ARG A 113 16.71 4.81 1.17
N PHE A 114 17.15 4.08 2.20
CA PHE A 114 17.40 4.65 3.50
C PHE A 114 18.47 5.76 3.48
N PRO A 115 19.65 5.60 2.84
CA PRO A 115 20.64 6.66 2.79
C PRO A 115 20.08 7.94 2.14
N HIS A 116 19.33 7.80 1.04
CA HIS A 116 18.72 8.94 0.37
C HIS A 116 17.72 9.69 1.27
N LEU A 117 16.93 8.98 2.06
CA LEU A 117 15.99 9.58 3.00
C LEU A 117 16.70 10.19 4.22
N PHE A 118 17.71 9.49 4.74
CA PHE A 118 18.42 9.91 5.94
C PHE A 118 19.30 11.13 5.72
N PHE A 119 20.01 11.21 4.61
CA PHE A 119 20.88 12.34 4.27
C PHE A 119 20.16 13.50 3.59
N ASN A 120 18.85 13.43 3.44
CA ASN A 120 18.08 14.51 2.84
C ASN A 120 18.02 15.74 3.78
N VAL A 121 18.82 16.74 3.48
CA VAL A 121 18.97 17.98 4.27
C VAL A 121 17.70 18.86 4.32
N LYS A 122 16.69 18.57 3.48
CA LYS A 122 15.39 19.25 3.54
C LYS A 122 14.62 18.96 4.83
N PHE A 123 14.98 17.89 5.54
CA PHE A 123 14.31 17.50 6.78
C PHE A 123 15.18 17.73 8.00
N PRO A 124 14.61 18.21 9.13
CA PRO A 124 15.33 18.38 10.40
C PRO A 124 16.02 17.10 10.86
N LEU A 125 17.18 17.19 11.48
CA LEU A 125 17.92 16.05 11.99
C LEU A 125 17.07 15.18 12.96
N LYS A 126 16.26 15.82 13.79
CA LYS A 126 15.31 15.16 14.70
C LYS A 126 14.40 14.17 13.98
N ASP A 127 13.85 14.56 12.83
CA ASP A 127 12.93 13.71 12.05
C ASP A 127 13.70 12.58 11.35
N ARG A 128 14.93 12.86 10.89
CA ARG A 128 15.81 11.84 10.30
C ARG A 128 16.20 10.75 11.31
N ILE A 129 16.41 11.11 12.58
CA ILE A 129 16.67 10.14 13.66
C ILE A 129 15.42 9.29 13.96
N LYS A 130 14.21 9.88 13.93
CA LYS A 130 12.97 9.12 14.08
C LYS A 130 12.78 8.08 12.97
N LEU A 131 13.28 8.38 11.77
CA LEU A 131 13.24 7.45 10.63
C LEU A 131 13.98 6.14 10.97
N LEU A 132 15.12 6.21 11.63
CA LEU A 132 15.88 5.03 12.09
C LEU A 132 14.98 4.07 12.88
N LYS A 133 14.23 4.58 13.85
CA LYS A 133 13.34 3.78 14.69
C LYS A 133 12.18 3.16 13.92
N LYS A 134 11.64 3.87 12.92
CA LYS A 134 10.47 3.41 12.16
C LYS A 134 10.81 2.41 11.04
N VAL A 135 11.99 2.52 10.48
CA VAL A 135 12.35 1.81 9.26
C VAL A 135 13.39 0.71 9.47
N LEU A 136 14.28 0.85 10.44
CA LEU A 136 15.34 -0.13 10.69
C LEU A 136 15.06 -1.07 11.86
N ILE A 137 14.21 -0.69 12.81
CA ILE A 137 13.75 -1.53 13.92
C ILE A 137 12.39 -2.10 13.62
#